data_5c3f26e8d0007afbe4d8668e105e1435
#
_entry.id   5c3f26e8d0007afbe4d8668e105e1435
#
_cell.length_a   1.000
_cell.length_b   1.000
_cell.length_c   1.000
_cell.angle_alpha   90.00
_cell.angle_beta   90.00
_cell.angle_gamma   90.00
#
_symmetry.space_group_name_H-M   'P 1'
#
loop_
_entity.id
_entity.type
_entity.pdbx_description
1 polymer ?
#
loop_
_entity_poly.entity_id
_entity_poly.type
_entity_poly.pdbx_seq_one_letter_code
_entity_poly.pdbx_strand_id
1 'polypeptide(L)'
;MPSEVSDYFTSSDTDIPSVSAVSQRRDLLYPEIFKSINRRFLSSIDNLSTLNGYYILAQDGSDINLPFLQDDTQISYGQDSIVCQYHLNALYDCINHVFWESRIDLPTKKSEVSALIDFINHRNYPENSIITADRNYESYNLMAHCIESNQKFVFRVKDIDTKKGILTSLSLPDEIFDITVTRTLTNVQTNEVKKNENNQFVFVPSTSVFDYLDACNRFYDLSFRIIRFKIAGDKYETLVTNLDENEFKLSDFKDLYHLRWNEETAFYYLKYAVGMLYFHCKKRQHIQQEIYASILFYNYANLIIQNIKKKMEIKKTKYIYNINVRSALTNIRNYFRNQIKESILIRNIKKYLTPSRPDRNVQRSIKRQSPRALNNRTS
;
A
#
# COMPACT_ATOMS: atom_id res chain seq x y z
N MET A 1 -4.07 -17.73 -22.14
CA MET A 1 -4.22 -19.00 -21.40
C MET A 1 -3.79 -20.26 -22.17
N PRO A 2 -4.15 -20.55 -23.47
CA PRO A 2 -3.63 -21.73 -24.16
C PRO A 2 -2.11 -21.79 -24.26
N SER A 3 -1.47 -20.70 -24.65
CA SER A 3 -0.01 -20.58 -24.72
C SER A 3 0.67 -20.78 -23.36
N GLU A 4 0.12 -20.26 -22.30
CA GLU A 4 0.68 -20.37 -20.95
C GLU A 4 0.55 -21.78 -20.36
N VAL A 5 -0.56 -22.46 -20.63
CA VAL A 5 -0.72 -23.87 -20.26
C VAL A 5 0.28 -24.71 -21.05
N SER A 6 0.40 -24.48 -22.36
CA SER A 6 1.39 -25.14 -23.18
C SER A 6 2.81 -24.90 -22.69
N ASP A 7 3.19 -23.62 -22.46
CA ASP A 7 4.54 -23.23 -21.99
C ASP A 7 4.90 -23.88 -20.65
N TYR A 8 3.93 -23.98 -19.72
CA TYR A 8 4.17 -24.57 -18.40
C TYR A 8 4.42 -26.08 -18.49
N PHE A 9 3.66 -26.79 -19.33
CA PHE A 9 3.74 -28.24 -19.46
C PHE A 9 4.74 -28.72 -20.52
N THR A 10 5.30 -27.85 -21.37
CA THR A 10 6.25 -28.21 -22.43
C THR A 10 7.52 -28.91 -21.91
N SER A 11 7.90 -28.68 -20.68
CA SER A 11 9.08 -29.29 -20.04
C SER A 11 8.76 -30.54 -19.19
N SER A 12 7.51 -30.99 -19.14
CA SER A 12 7.08 -32.14 -18.37
C SER A 12 6.70 -33.29 -19.27
N ASP A 13 7.04 -34.53 -18.91
CA ASP A 13 6.60 -35.75 -19.60
C ASP A 13 5.08 -36.08 -19.38
N THR A 14 4.33 -35.11 -18.89
CA THR A 14 2.91 -35.27 -18.61
C THR A 14 2.06 -34.70 -19.72
N ASP A 15 0.90 -35.34 -19.98
CA ASP A 15 -0.08 -34.84 -20.92
C ASP A 15 -0.50 -33.39 -20.61
N ILE A 16 -0.50 -32.55 -21.63
CA ILE A 16 -0.91 -31.15 -21.50
C ILE A 16 -2.44 -31.12 -21.27
N PRO A 17 -2.90 -30.62 -20.12
CA PRO A 17 -4.33 -30.54 -19.84
C PRO A 17 -5.00 -29.51 -20.76
N SER A 18 -6.27 -29.73 -21.08
CA SER A 18 -7.05 -28.75 -21.82
C SER A 18 -7.24 -27.47 -21.01
N VAL A 19 -7.34 -26.31 -21.67
CA VAL A 19 -7.63 -25.03 -21.03
C VAL A 19 -8.92 -25.09 -20.18
N SER A 20 -9.91 -25.85 -20.63
CA SER A 20 -11.15 -26.11 -19.89
C SER A 20 -10.88 -26.85 -18.57
N ALA A 21 -10.06 -27.89 -18.59
CA ALA A 21 -9.70 -28.64 -17.39
C ALA A 21 -8.97 -27.77 -16.37
N VAL A 22 -8.01 -26.93 -16.82
CA VAL A 22 -7.32 -25.97 -15.96
C VAL A 22 -8.31 -24.95 -15.37
N SER A 23 -9.24 -24.44 -16.17
CA SER A 23 -10.26 -23.49 -15.70
C SER A 23 -11.18 -24.12 -14.64
N GLN A 24 -11.66 -25.34 -14.87
CA GLN A 24 -12.49 -26.07 -13.91
C GLN A 24 -11.76 -26.33 -12.58
N ARG A 25 -10.48 -26.65 -12.62
CA ARG A 25 -9.67 -26.81 -11.40
C ARG A 25 -9.45 -25.50 -10.68
N ARG A 26 -9.28 -24.39 -11.39
CA ARG A 26 -9.21 -23.05 -10.78
C ARG A 26 -10.51 -22.64 -10.07
N ASP A 27 -11.67 -23.11 -10.56
CA ASP A 27 -12.96 -22.85 -9.91
C ASP A 27 -13.05 -23.43 -8.50
N LEU A 28 -12.28 -24.46 -8.18
CA LEU A 28 -12.21 -25.08 -6.86
C LEU A 28 -11.30 -24.32 -5.87
N LEU A 29 -10.52 -23.35 -6.34
CA LEU A 29 -9.59 -22.59 -5.51
C LEU A 29 -10.20 -21.26 -5.09
N TYR A 30 -10.30 -21.02 -3.78
CA TYR A 30 -10.65 -19.70 -3.28
C TYR A 30 -9.46 -18.74 -3.48
N PRO A 31 -9.72 -17.47 -3.92
CA PRO A 31 -8.66 -16.49 -4.14
C PRO A 31 -7.75 -16.28 -2.93
N GLU A 32 -8.30 -16.36 -1.72
CA GLU A 32 -7.63 -16.14 -0.43
C GLU A 32 -6.50 -17.15 -0.14
N ILE A 33 -6.46 -18.27 -0.87
CA ILE A 33 -5.36 -19.24 -0.73
C ILE A 33 -4.00 -18.59 -1.06
N PHE A 34 -3.96 -17.70 -2.05
CA PHE A 34 -2.74 -16.98 -2.40
C PHE A 34 -2.30 -16.00 -1.31
N LYS A 35 -3.25 -15.37 -0.61
CA LYS A 35 -2.96 -14.56 0.59
C LYS A 35 -2.35 -15.42 1.70
N SER A 36 -2.92 -16.60 1.94
CA SER A 36 -2.42 -17.52 2.96
C SER A 36 -1.01 -18.03 2.63
N ILE A 37 -0.73 -18.33 1.36
CA ILE A 37 0.60 -18.71 0.88
C ILE A 37 1.57 -17.53 1.06
N ASN A 38 1.17 -16.30 0.71
CA ASN A 38 1.97 -15.10 0.87
C ASN A 38 2.36 -14.87 2.34
N ARG A 39 1.42 -14.96 3.27
CA ARG A 39 1.67 -14.84 4.71
C ARG A 39 2.68 -15.86 5.20
N ARG A 40 2.46 -17.15 4.88
CA ARG A 40 3.39 -18.23 5.26
C ARG A 40 4.78 -18.03 4.69
N PHE A 41 4.85 -17.61 3.43
CA PHE A 41 6.11 -17.31 2.76
C PHE A 41 6.86 -16.18 3.47
N LEU A 42 6.22 -15.03 3.71
CA LEU A 42 6.87 -13.90 4.37
C LEU A 42 7.24 -14.21 5.83
N SER A 43 6.40 -14.94 6.56
CA SER A 43 6.67 -15.37 7.95
C SER A 43 7.82 -16.40 8.05
N SER A 44 8.22 -17.04 6.95
CA SER A 44 9.37 -17.96 6.93
C SER A 44 10.72 -17.28 6.69
N ILE A 45 10.75 -15.94 6.58
CA ILE A 45 11.95 -15.18 6.27
C ILE A 45 12.52 -14.53 7.54
N ASP A 46 13.64 -15.03 8.01
CA ASP A 46 14.22 -14.64 9.30
C ASP A 46 14.97 -13.29 9.29
N ASN A 47 15.37 -12.76 8.14
CA ASN A 47 16.31 -11.63 8.06
C ASN A 47 15.77 -10.46 7.23
N LEU A 48 14.54 -10.06 7.49
CA LEU A 48 13.99 -8.82 6.95
C LEU A 48 14.60 -7.60 7.66
N SER A 49 14.85 -6.54 6.89
CA SER A 49 15.46 -5.31 7.40
C SER A 49 14.44 -4.44 8.12
N THR A 50 14.89 -3.73 9.16
CA THR A 50 14.07 -2.79 9.93
C THR A 50 14.77 -1.43 10.06
N LEU A 51 14.02 -0.38 10.39
CA LEU A 51 14.51 0.93 10.77
C LEU A 51 14.31 1.09 12.29
N ASN A 52 15.38 1.20 13.06
CA ASN A 52 15.33 1.26 14.53
C ASN A 52 14.50 0.11 15.17
N GLY A 53 14.55 -1.09 14.57
CA GLY A 53 13.79 -2.24 15.04
C GLY A 53 12.34 -2.32 14.51
N TYR A 54 11.87 -1.34 13.74
CA TYR A 54 10.51 -1.31 13.19
C TYR A 54 10.47 -1.61 11.69
N TYR A 55 9.45 -2.35 11.28
CA TYR A 55 9.03 -2.43 9.88
C TYR A 55 8.26 -1.16 9.52
N ILE A 56 8.55 -0.56 8.38
CA ILE A 56 7.85 0.64 7.93
C ILE A 56 6.85 0.22 6.84
N LEU A 57 5.57 0.22 7.22
CA LEU A 57 4.50 -0.25 6.36
C LEU A 57 3.71 0.94 5.81
N ALA A 58 3.64 1.08 4.49
CA ALA A 58 2.78 2.06 3.85
C ALA A 58 1.43 1.43 3.53
N GLN A 59 0.36 2.21 3.69
CA GLN A 59 -0.99 1.85 3.29
C GLN A 59 -1.47 2.78 2.19
N ASP A 60 -1.87 2.20 1.06
CA ASP A 60 -2.46 2.93 -0.05
C ASP A 60 -3.43 2.03 -0.82
N GLY A 61 -4.24 2.64 -1.67
CA GLY A 61 -5.17 1.97 -2.55
C GLY A 61 -4.91 2.24 -4.02
N SER A 62 -5.29 1.31 -4.89
CA SER A 62 -5.12 1.48 -6.33
C SER A 62 -6.23 0.81 -7.12
N ASP A 63 -6.85 1.57 -8.03
CA ASP A 63 -7.89 1.03 -8.91
C ASP A 63 -7.29 0.14 -9.98
N ILE A 64 -7.89 -1.03 -10.20
CA ILE A 64 -7.51 -2.05 -11.18
C ILE A 64 -8.64 -2.17 -12.18
N ASN A 65 -8.36 -1.84 -13.45
CA ASN A 65 -9.33 -1.99 -14.54
C ASN A 65 -9.54 -3.47 -14.87
N LEU A 66 -10.80 -3.84 -15.06
CA LEU A 66 -11.22 -5.20 -15.33
C LEU A 66 -11.80 -5.32 -16.75
N PRO A 67 -11.79 -6.52 -17.35
CA PRO A 67 -12.60 -6.80 -18.54
C PRO A 67 -14.07 -6.46 -18.26
N PHE A 68 -14.71 -5.85 -19.26
CA PHE A 68 -16.11 -5.43 -19.12
C PHE A 68 -17.03 -6.62 -18.89
N LEU A 69 -17.87 -6.49 -17.86
CA LEU A 69 -18.95 -7.42 -17.53
C LEU A 69 -20.08 -6.62 -16.86
N GLN A 70 -21.30 -7.05 -17.07
CA GLN A 70 -22.48 -6.43 -16.46
C GLN A 70 -22.65 -6.98 -15.04
N ASP A 71 -21.94 -6.39 -14.06
CA ASP A 71 -21.94 -6.83 -12.66
C ASP A 71 -21.67 -5.63 -11.71
N ASP A 72 -21.51 -5.91 -10.43
CA ASP A 72 -21.28 -4.95 -9.35
C ASP A 72 -19.90 -4.26 -9.37
N THR A 73 -19.04 -4.61 -10.32
CA THR A 73 -17.75 -3.93 -10.54
C THR A 73 -17.88 -2.69 -11.43
N GLN A 74 -19.06 -2.41 -11.98
CA GLN A 74 -19.31 -1.27 -12.85
C GLN A 74 -19.32 0.05 -12.09
N ILE A 75 -18.70 1.06 -12.70
CA ILE A 75 -18.79 2.46 -12.28
C ILE A 75 -18.96 3.35 -13.50
N SER A 76 -19.67 4.47 -13.32
CA SER A 76 -19.73 5.52 -14.32
C SER A 76 -18.43 6.31 -14.35
N TYR A 77 -17.89 6.55 -15.54
CA TYR A 77 -16.70 7.33 -15.76
C TYR A 77 -16.99 8.45 -16.77
N GLY A 78 -17.09 9.69 -16.28
CA GLY A 78 -17.57 10.79 -17.09
C GLY A 78 -19.07 10.68 -17.41
N GLN A 79 -19.53 11.32 -18.48
CA GLN A 79 -20.97 11.37 -18.81
C GLN A 79 -21.48 10.11 -19.54
N ASP A 80 -20.61 9.40 -20.31
CA ASP A 80 -21.06 8.36 -21.24
C ASP A 80 -20.24 7.04 -21.21
N SER A 81 -19.39 6.85 -20.20
CA SER A 81 -18.55 5.65 -20.15
C SER A 81 -18.81 4.85 -18.87
N ILE A 82 -19.06 3.55 -19.04
CA ILE A 82 -19.08 2.59 -17.93
C ILE A 82 -17.81 1.76 -18.00
N VAL A 83 -17.13 1.62 -16.88
CA VAL A 83 -15.94 0.80 -16.73
C VAL A 83 -16.10 -0.18 -15.57
N CYS A 84 -15.42 -1.31 -15.63
CA CYS A 84 -15.37 -2.27 -14.53
C CYS A 84 -14.04 -2.15 -13.81
N GLN A 85 -14.08 -2.04 -12.48
CA GLN A 85 -12.89 -1.90 -11.65
C GLN A 85 -13.00 -2.69 -10.35
N TYR A 86 -11.85 -3.09 -9.82
CA TYR A 86 -11.64 -3.37 -8.41
C TYR A 86 -10.79 -2.27 -7.79
N HIS A 87 -10.96 -2.06 -6.49
CA HIS A 87 -10.08 -1.25 -5.68
C HIS A 87 -9.21 -2.18 -4.83
N LEU A 88 -7.90 -2.18 -5.08
CA LEU A 88 -6.93 -2.96 -4.32
C LEU A 88 -6.33 -2.09 -3.23
N ASN A 89 -6.63 -2.40 -1.97
CA ASN A 89 -5.94 -1.86 -0.80
C ASN A 89 -4.79 -2.78 -0.44
N ALA A 90 -3.64 -2.23 -0.07
CA ALA A 90 -2.49 -3.04 0.31
C ALA A 90 -1.67 -2.40 1.42
N LEU A 91 -1.01 -3.23 2.22
CA LEU A 91 -0.06 -2.84 3.26
C LEU A 91 1.33 -3.30 2.81
N TYR A 92 2.20 -2.34 2.49
CA TYR A 92 3.47 -2.53 1.83
C TYR A 92 4.66 -2.20 2.73
N ASP A 93 5.60 -3.10 2.87
CA ASP A 93 6.87 -2.87 3.57
C ASP A 93 7.82 -2.04 2.69
N CYS A 94 8.06 -0.82 3.09
CA CYS A 94 8.85 0.16 2.35
C CYS A 94 10.34 -0.16 2.32
N ILE A 95 10.83 -0.97 3.27
CA ILE A 95 12.25 -1.33 3.41
C ILE A 95 12.53 -2.62 2.66
N ASN A 96 11.68 -3.63 2.86
CA ASN A 96 11.87 -4.96 2.27
C ASN A 96 11.20 -5.11 0.90
N HIS A 97 10.42 -4.12 0.49
CA HIS A 97 9.72 -4.07 -0.81
C HIS A 97 8.78 -5.25 -1.04
N VAL A 98 7.98 -5.60 -0.03
CA VAL A 98 6.98 -6.68 -0.08
C VAL A 98 5.62 -6.23 0.42
N PHE A 99 4.55 -6.82 -0.08
CA PHE A 99 3.19 -6.61 0.39
C PHE A 99 2.83 -7.64 1.47
N TRP A 100 2.57 -7.18 2.70
CA TRP A 100 2.13 -8.04 3.80
C TRP A 100 0.66 -8.40 3.67
N GLU A 101 -0.20 -7.41 3.49
CA GLU A 101 -1.64 -7.58 3.39
C GLU A 101 -2.19 -6.94 2.11
N SER A 102 -3.34 -7.46 1.69
CA SER A 102 -4.09 -6.90 0.57
C SER A 102 -5.58 -7.24 0.68
N ARG A 103 -6.44 -6.30 0.24
CA ARG A 103 -7.89 -6.48 0.19
C ARG A 103 -8.42 -5.91 -1.12
N ILE A 104 -9.30 -6.66 -1.79
CA ILE A 104 -9.99 -6.24 -2.99
C ILE A 104 -11.39 -5.77 -2.58
N ASP A 105 -11.70 -4.52 -2.85
CA ASP A 105 -13.02 -3.94 -2.64
C ASP A 105 -13.72 -3.69 -3.97
N LEU A 106 -15.07 -3.73 -3.94
CA LEU A 106 -15.88 -3.23 -5.03
C LEU A 106 -15.77 -1.70 -5.11
N PRO A 107 -15.81 -1.11 -6.30
CA PRO A 107 -15.59 0.33 -6.47
C PRO A 107 -16.65 1.19 -5.75
N THR A 108 -17.86 0.68 -5.59
CA THR A 108 -18.97 1.34 -4.88
C THR A 108 -18.89 1.22 -3.35
N LYS A 109 -18.07 0.28 -2.85
CA LYS A 109 -17.89 -0.01 -1.42
C LYS A 109 -16.47 0.25 -0.94
N LYS A 110 -15.63 0.86 -1.78
CA LYS A 110 -14.23 1.12 -1.43
C LYS A 110 -14.13 2.11 -0.27
N SER A 111 -13.34 1.74 0.71
CA SER A 111 -12.94 2.60 1.82
C SER A 111 -11.53 2.20 2.27
N GLU A 112 -10.57 3.02 1.94
CA GLU A 112 -9.16 2.81 2.30
C GLU A 112 -8.97 2.81 3.82
N VAL A 113 -9.66 3.71 4.53
CA VAL A 113 -9.64 3.76 6.00
C VAL A 113 -10.22 2.48 6.60
N SER A 114 -11.36 1.99 6.09
CA SER A 114 -11.94 0.71 6.56
C SER A 114 -11.01 -0.48 6.27
N ALA A 115 -10.31 -0.47 5.13
CA ALA A 115 -9.35 -1.52 4.81
C ALA A 115 -8.18 -1.53 5.80
N LEU A 116 -7.67 -0.36 6.16
CA LEU A 116 -6.59 -0.26 7.13
C LEU A 116 -7.04 -0.67 8.53
N ILE A 117 -8.24 -0.26 8.97
CA ILE A 117 -8.82 -0.72 10.25
C ILE A 117 -8.93 -2.26 10.28
N ASP A 118 -9.40 -2.85 9.17
CA ASP A 118 -9.48 -4.32 9.02
C ASP A 118 -8.11 -4.99 9.14
N PHE A 119 -7.07 -4.44 8.50
CA PHE A 119 -5.70 -4.94 8.62
C PHE A 119 -5.16 -4.82 10.06
N ILE A 120 -5.44 -3.72 10.75
CA ILE A 120 -5.03 -3.52 12.15
C ILE A 120 -5.71 -4.53 13.06
N ASN A 121 -7.00 -4.77 12.89
CA ASN A 121 -7.77 -5.69 13.71
C ASN A 121 -7.34 -7.16 13.54
N HIS A 122 -6.96 -7.57 12.32
CA HIS A 122 -6.51 -8.94 12.02
C HIS A 122 -5.01 -9.16 12.22
N ARG A 123 -4.21 -8.13 12.13
CA ARG A 123 -2.75 -8.08 12.34
C ARG A 123 -1.97 -9.27 11.74
N ASN A 124 -2.06 -9.43 10.41
CA ASN A 124 -1.30 -10.44 9.68
C ASN A 124 0.02 -9.89 9.10
N TYR A 125 0.70 -9.05 9.86
CA TYR A 125 1.99 -8.42 9.58
C TYR A 125 2.80 -8.33 10.88
N PRO A 126 4.11 -8.02 10.85
CA PRO A 126 4.94 -7.99 12.05
C PRO A 126 4.43 -7.00 13.12
N GLU A 127 4.49 -7.39 14.38
CA GLU A 127 4.03 -6.56 15.50
C GLU A 127 4.81 -5.24 15.62
N ASN A 128 6.14 -5.29 15.45
CA ASN A 128 7.00 -4.13 15.50
C ASN A 128 6.91 -3.33 14.19
N SER A 129 5.75 -2.80 13.88
CA SER A 129 5.51 -2.05 12.65
C SER A 129 5.04 -0.63 12.94
N ILE A 130 5.50 0.31 12.11
CA ILE A 130 4.96 1.66 12.01
C ILE A 130 4.19 1.76 10.70
N ILE A 131 2.89 2.06 10.78
CA ILE A 131 2.05 2.24 9.59
C ILE A 131 2.10 3.70 9.17
N THR A 132 2.41 3.94 7.90
CA THR A 132 2.40 5.25 7.28
C THR A 132 1.27 5.35 6.25
N ALA A 133 0.57 6.48 6.20
CA ALA A 133 -0.49 6.72 5.23
C ALA A 133 -0.56 8.19 4.83
N ASP A 134 -1.20 8.44 3.68
CA ASP A 134 -1.34 9.80 3.16
C ASP A 134 -2.50 10.56 3.85
N ARG A 135 -2.74 11.82 3.43
CA ARG A 135 -3.76 12.69 4.01
C ARG A 135 -5.22 12.21 3.81
N ASN A 136 -5.47 11.21 2.96
CA ASN A 136 -6.80 10.64 2.80
C ASN A 136 -7.18 9.75 3.99
N TYR A 137 -6.19 9.34 4.78
CA TYR A 137 -6.35 8.56 6.02
C TYR A 137 -6.52 9.43 7.27
N GLU A 138 -6.69 10.74 7.13
CA GLU A 138 -6.94 11.68 8.22
C GLU A 138 -8.29 11.37 8.90
N SER A 139 -8.25 10.56 9.97
CA SER A 139 -9.44 10.07 10.67
C SER A 139 -9.16 9.82 12.15
N TYR A 140 -9.96 10.43 13.02
CA TYR A 140 -9.91 10.15 14.46
C TYR A 140 -10.23 8.68 14.77
N ASN A 141 -11.19 8.08 14.06
CA ASN A 141 -11.55 6.68 14.22
C ASN A 141 -10.35 5.75 13.95
N LEU A 142 -9.65 6.00 12.86
CA LEU A 142 -8.45 5.22 12.52
C LEU A 142 -7.34 5.38 13.57
N MET A 143 -7.11 6.61 14.04
CA MET A 143 -6.12 6.86 15.10
C MET A 143 -6.50 6.14 16.40
N ALA A 144 -7.78 6.13 16.77
CA ALA A 144 -8.28 5.40 17.93
C ALA A 144 -8.03 3.89 17.77
N HIS A 145 -8.36 3.30 16.61
CA HIS A 145 -8.05 1.88 16.34
C HIS A 145 -6.55 1.57 16.46
N CYS A 146 -5.69 2.46 15.99
CA CYS A 146 -4.25 2.29 16.17
C CYS A 146 -3.85 2.29 17.64
N ILE A 147 -4.37 3.22 18.43
CA ILE A 147 -4.05 3.35 19.86
C ILE A 147 -4.55 2.13 20.64
N GLU A 148 -5.81 1.76 20.49
CA GLU A 148 -6.43 0.63 21.18
C GLU A 148 -5.77 -0.71 20.83
N SER A 149 -5.26 -0.83 19.61
CA SER A 149 -4.53 -2.00 19.14
C SER A 149 -3.02 -1.95 19.42
N ASN A 150 -2.53 -0.93 20.13
CA ASN A 150 -1.09 -0.68 20.32
C ASN A 150 -0.29 -0.66 19.00
N GLN A 151 -0.91 -0.14 17.93
CA GLN A 151 -0.30 0.01 16.62
C GLN A 151 0.40 1.37 16.51
N LYS A 152 1.67 1.38 16.14
CA LYS A 152 2.42 2.60 15.86
C LYS A 152 2.04 3.14 14.48
N PHE A 153 1.86 4.46 14.38
CA PHE A 153 1.47 5.09 13.12
C PHE A 153 2.14 6.44 12.88
N VAL A 154 2.24 6.83 11.61
CA VAL A 154 2.63 8.16 11.15
C VAL A 154 1.74 8.51 9.96
N PHE A 155 0.74 9.33 10.16
CA PHE A 155 -0.21 9.72 9.12
C PHE A 155 -0.02 11.18 8.74
N ARG A 156 -0.03 11.44 7.44
CA ARG A 156 -0.06 12.80 6.95
C ARG A 156 -1.47 13.36 7.12
N VAL A 157 -1.53 14.63 7.53
CA VAL A 157 -2.79 15.36 7.67
C VAL A 157 -2.74 16.65 6.86
N LYS A 158 -3.90 17.28 6.70
CA LYS A 158 -3.97 18.61 6.12
C LYS A 158 -3.25 19.61 7.02
N ASP A 159 -2.51 20.55 6.41
CA ASP A 159 -1.77 21.55 7.14
C ASP A 159 -2.70 22.53 7.88
N ILE A 160 -2.13 23.25 8.82
CA ILE A 160 -2.84 24.17 9.76
C ILE A 160 -3.70 25.22 9.04
N ASP A 161 -3.30 25.68 7.87
CA ASP A 161 -4.01 26.69 7.05
C ASP A 161 -5.26 26.18 6.34
N THR A 162 -5.58 24.90 6.50
CA THR A 162 -6.69 24.28 5.78
C THR A 162 -8.00 24.46 6.53
N LYS A 163 -9.05 24.94 5.86
CA LYS A 163 -10.40 25.17 6.44
C LYS A 163 -11.11 23.90 6.94
N LYS A 164 -10.62 22.72 6.60
CA LYS A 164 -11.21 21.42 6.97
C LYS A 164 -10.09 20.42 7.28
N GLY A 165 -10.14 19.79 8.43
CA GLY A 165 -9.17 18.78 8.87
C GLY A 165 -9.18 18.64 10.38
N ILE A 166 -8.49 17.63 10.91
CA ILE A 166 -8.43 17.37 12.35
C ILE A 166 -7.70 18.47 13.13
N LEU A 167 -6.88 19.28 12.48
CA LEU A 167 -6.11 20.37 13.08
C LEU A 167 -6.82 21.73 13.07
N THR A 168 -7.91 21.87 12.32
CA THR A 168 -8.56 23.18 12.03
C THR A 168 -8.97 23.98 13.27
N SER A 169 -9.31 23.29 14.35
CA SER A 169 -9.76 23.94 15.61
C SER A 169 -8.64 24.14 16.63
N LEU A 170 -7.40 23.79 16.30
CA LEU A 170 -6.26 23.92 17.19
C LEU A 170 -5.51 25.22 16.93
N SER A 171 -5.13 25.92 17.99
CA SER A 171 -4.24 27.08 17.92
C SER A 171 -2.79 26.58 17.87
N LEU A 172 -2.27 26.36 16.66
CA LEU A 172 -0.93 25.82 16.41
C LEU A 172 -0.01 26.93 15.87
N PRO A 173 1.31 26.87 16.14
CA PRO A 173 2.28 27.81 15.58
C PRO A 173 2.36 27.71 14.05
N ASP A 174 2.62 28.84 13.37
CA ASP A 174 2.85 28.86 11.92
C ASP A 174 4.34 28.67 11.57
N GLU A 175 4.99 27.75 12.23
CA GLU A 175 6.41 27.41 12.02
C GLU A 175 6.63 25.91 12.19
N ILE A 176 7.88 25.49 12.30
CA ILE A 176 8.24 24.10 12.61
C ILE A 176 7.92 23.84 14.08
N PHE A 177 7.19 22.77 14.35
CA PHE A 177 6.87 22.38 15.73
C PHE A 177 6.72 20.87 15.90
N ASP A 178 6.72 20.46 17.15
CA ASP A 178 6.54 19.10 17.61
C ASP A 178 5.79 19.18 18.96
N ILE A 179 4.49 18.89 18.94
CA ILE A 179 3.58 19.14 20.04
C ILE A 179 2.67 17.93 20.26
N THR A 180 2.52 17.49 21.48
CA THR A 180 1.52 16.49 21.86
C THR A 180 0.23 17.19 22.30
N VAL A 181 -0.90 16.73 21.77
CA VAL A 181 -2.22 17.25 22.10
C VAL A 181 -3.15 16.12 22.51
N THR A 182 -4.08 16.42 23.39
CA THR A 182 -5.20 15.53 23.74
C THR A 182 -6.51 16.17 23.34
N ARG A 183 -7.34 15.40 22.64
CA ARG A 183 -8.68 15.79 22.21
C ARG A 183 -9.71 14.85 22.81
N THR A 184 -10.74 15.39 23.43
CA THR A 184 -11.87 14.60 23.92
C THR A 184 -12.98 14.54 22.85
N LEU A 185 -13.12 13.39 22.21
CA LEU A 185 -14.21 13.15 21.27
C LEU A 185 -15.49 12.83 22.02
N THR A 186 -16.63 13.36 21.53
CA THR A 186 -17.91 13.15 22.23
C THR A 186 -19.10 13.21 21.27
N ASN A 187 -20.13 12.41 21.55
CA ASN A 187 -21.42 12.44 20.85
C ASN A 187 -22.50 13.23 21.58
N VAL A 188 -22.17 13.92 22.69
CA VAL A 188 -23.09 14.75 23.44
C VAL A 188 -22.79 16.23 23.28
N GLN A 189 -23.84 17.06 23.40
CA GLN A 189 -23.76 18.53 23.30
C GLN A 189 -24.22 19.20 24.59
N THR A 190 -23.43 19.04 25.67
CA THR A 190 -23.64 19.79 26.89
C THR A 190 -23.24 21.27 26.73
N ASN A 191 -23.62 22.13 27.66
CA ASN A 191 -23.21 23.53 27.65
C ASN A 191 -21.70 23.69 27.71
N GLU A 192 -21.01 22.83 28.43
CA GLU A 192 -19.55 22.77 28.53
C GLU A 192 -18.91 22.43 27.19
N VAL A 193 -19.36 21.35 26.54
CA VAL A 193 -18.91 20.95 25.20
C VAL A 193 -19.16 22.04 24.17
N LYS A 194 -20.29 22.75 24.25
CA LYS A 194 -20.60 23.84 23.32
C LYS A 194 -19.72 25.07 23.53
N LYS A 195 -19.37 25.43 24.79
CA LYS A 195 -18.42 26.51 25.07
C LYS A 195 -17.03 26.19 24.55
N ASN A 196 -16.63 24.91 24.67
CA ASN A 196 -15.37 24.36 24.17
C ASN A 196 -14.17 25.29 24.42
N GLU A 197 -14.05 25.80 25.62
CA GLU A 197 -12.91 26.61 26.08
C GLU A 197 -11.62 25.79 25.83
N ASN A 198 -10.63 26.35 25.20
CA ASN A 198 -9.37 25.71 24.80
C ASN A 198 -9.50 24.67 23.65
N ASN A 199 -10.61 24.61 22.93
CA ASN A 199 -10.78 23.67 21.81
C ASN A 199 -10.50 22.18 22.16
N GLN A 200 -10.74 21.77 23.39
CA GLN A 200 -10.50 20.41 23.88
C GLN A 200 -11.46 19.40 23.25
N PHE A 201 -12.73 19.75 23.12
CA PHE A 201 -13.79 18.85 22.68
C PHE A 201 -13.91 18.79 21.15
N VAL A 202 -14.15 17.61 20.64
CA VAL A 202 -14.49 17.35 19.24
C VAL A 202 -15.85 16.66 19.22
N PHE A 203 -16.88 17.36 18.70
CA PHE A 203 -18.18 16.74 18.52
C PHE A 203 -18.18 15.80 17.32
N VAL A 204 -18.56 14.54 17.55
CA VAL A 204 -18.71 13.49 16.55
C VAL A 204 -20.20 13.35 16.23
N PRO A 205 -20.67 13.83 15.06
CA PRO A 205 -22.06 13.68 14.68
C PRO A 205 -22.40 12.21 14.38
N SER A 206 -23.66 11.84 14.53
CA SER A 206 -24.15 10.47 14.26
C SER A 206 -23.95 9.98 12.81
N THR A 207 -23.67 10.90 11.89
CA THR A 207 -23.34 10.59 10.49
C THR A 207 -21.87 10.20 10.29
N SER A 208 -21.02 10.42 11.30
CA SER A 208 -19.60 10.06 11.29
C SER A 208 -19.37 8.75 12.02
N VAL A 209 -18.53 7.90 11.48
CA VAL A 209 -18.15 6.64 12.12
C VAL A 209 -17.08 6.91 13.17
N PHE A 210 -17.36 6.53 14.41
CA PHE A 210 -16.39 6.46 15.50
C PHE A 210 -16.77 5.32 16.45
N ASP A 211 -16.00 4.26 16.43
CA ASP A 211 -16.37 2.95 16.98
C ASP A 211 -16.24 2.87 18.52
N TYR A 212 -15.64 3.89 19.14
CA TYR A 212 -15.37 3.93 20.60
C TYR A 212 -16.33 4.87 21.37
N LEU A 213 -17.39 5.38 20.72
CA LEU A 213 -18.46 6.15 21.36
C LEU A 213 -19.80 5.43 21.21
N ASP A 214 -20.42 5.14 22.33
CA ASP A 214 -21.75 4.48 22.40
C ASP A 214 -22.66 5.16 23.44
N ALA A 215 -23.72 4.49 23.87
CA ALA A 215 -24.64 4.99 24.87
C ALA A 215 -24.02 5.06 26.30
N CYS A 216 -23.01 4.23 26.57
CA CYS A 216 -22.33 4.15 27.87
C CYS A 216 -21.04 5.00 27.86
N ASN A 217 -20.29 4.92 26.75
CA ASN A 217 -19.01 5.64 26.57
C ASN A 217 -19.25 6.89 25.72
N ARG A 218 -19.55 8.00 26.35
CA ARG A 218 -19.89 9.24 25.66
C ARG A 218 -18.73 10.18 25.40
N PHE A 219 -17.58 9.87 25.95
CA PHE A 219 -16.34 10.64 25.84
C PHE A 219 -15.18 9.68 25.58
N TYR A 220 -14.30 10.06 24.66
CA TYR A 220 -13.10 9.32 24.35
C TYR A 220 -11.92 10.28 24.23
N ASP A 221 -10.90 10.11 25.09
CA ASP A 221 -9.70 10.93 25.06
C ASP A 221 -8.68 10.36 24.10
N LEU A 222 -8.36 11.12 23.06
CA LEU A 222 -7.40 10.79 22.04
C LEU A 222 -6.16 11.67 22.17
N SER A 223 -5.04 11.09 22.58
CA SER A 223 -3.76 11.76 22.66
C SER A 223 -2.87 11.40 21.48
N PHE A 224 -2.32 12.39 20.80
CA PHE A 224 -1.43 12.21 19.66
C PHE A 224 -0.45 13.37 19.53
N ARG A 225 0.67 13.10 18.89
CA ARG A 225 1.73 14.04 18.60
C ARG A 225 1.55 14.62 17.21
N ILE A 226 1.71 15.92 17.07
CA ILE A 226 1.63 16.64 15.79
C ILE A 226 3.01 17.17 15.47
N ILE A 227 3.50 16.84 14.29
CA ILE A 227 4.84 17.20 13.82
C ILE A 227 4.71 17.98 12.53
N ARG A 228 5.25 19.20 12.50
CA ARG A 228 5.28 20.03 11.29
C ARG A 228 6.72 20.37 10.93
N PHE A 229 7.12 20.08 9.71
CA PHE A 229 8.47 20.34 9.21
C PHE A 229 8.47 20.87 7.78
N LYS A 230 9.55 21.57 7.42
CA LYS A 230 9.72 22.17 6.10
C LYS A 230 10.24 21.15 5.09
N ILE A 231 9.57 21.04 3.94
CA ILE A 231 9.98 20.12 2.85
C ILE A 231 10.92 20.87 1.89
N ALA A 232 10.42 21.94 1.26
CA ALA A 232 11.17 22.75 0.29
C ALA A 232 10.51 24.13 0.14
N GLY A 233 11.33 25.20 0.02
CA GLY A 233 10.81 26.56 -0.03
C GLY A 233 9.95 26.88 1.18
N ASP A 234 8.73 27.37 0.99
CA ASP A 234 7.75 27.66 2.05
C ASP A 234 6.66 26.58 2.16
N LYS A 235 6.98 25.36 1.73
CA LYS A 235 6.05 24.22 1.84
C LYS A 235 6.36 23.41 3.10
N TYR A 236 5.33 23.15 3.87
CA TYR A 236 5.37 22.33 5.07
C TYR A 236 4.65 20.99 4.84
N GLU A 237 5.04 20.03 5.62
CA GLU A 237 4.33 18.75 5.77
C GLU A 237 4.00 18.56 7.24
N THR A 238 2.75 18.15 7.49
CA THR A 238 2.23 17.96 8.84
C THR A 238 1.81 16.52 9.01
N LEU A 239 2.33 15.90 10.06
CA LEU A 239 2.11 14.51 10.41
C LEU A 239 1.47 14.40 11.78
N VAL A 240 0.68 13.36 12.00
CA VAL A 240 0.20 12.93 13.31
C VAL A 240 0.72 11.54 13.63
N THR A 241 1.05 11.29 14.90
CA THR A 241 1.68 10.04 15.32
C THR A 241 1.45 9.73 16.79
N ASN A 242 1.63 8.46 17.17
CA ASN A 242 1.74 8.00 18.57
C ASN A 242 3.17 7.55 18.91
N LEU A 243 4.16 7.89 18.09
CA LEU A 243 5.57 7.58 18.38
C LEU A 243 6.10 8.46 19.51
N ASP A 244 6.87 7.87 20.42
CA ASP A 244 7.48 8.56 21.55
C ASP A 244 8.57 9.54 21.09
N GLU A 245 8.61 10.73 21.69
CA GLU A 245 9.58 11.78 21.36
C GLU A 245 11.02 11.42 21.75
N ASN A 246 11.22 10.52 22.70
CA ASN A 246 12.53 10.04 23.09
C ASN A 246 13.09 9.04 22.09
N GLU A 247 12.23 8.28 21.42
CA GLU A 247 12.60 7.29 20.42
C GLU A 247 12.74 7.90 19.01
N PHE A 248 11.83 8.80 18.64
CA PHE A 248 11.81 9.46 17.33
C PHE A 248 11.81 10.97 17.46
N LYS A 249 12.88 11.62 17.04
CA LYS A 249 13.00 13.06 17.01
C LYS A 249 12.34 13.66 15.76
N LEU A 250 11.98 14.94 15.79
CA LEU A 250 11.40 15.65 14.65
C LEU A 250 12.21 15.45 13.36
N SER A 251 13.55 15.42 13.44
CA SER A 251 14.44 15.20 12.30
C SER A 251 14.22 13.90 11.55
N ASP A 252 13.74 12.86 12.23
CA ASP A 252 13.65 11.50 11.69
C ASP A 252 12.42 11.33 10.81
N PHE A 253 11.38 12.15 11.04
CA PHE A 253 10.09 12.00 10.39
C PHE A 253 10.11 12.28 8.89
N LYS A 254 10.97 13.18 8.44
CA LYS A 254 11.11 13.49 7.01
C LYS A 254 11.54 12.27 6.23
N ASP A 255 12.58 11.58 6.69
CA ASP A 255 13.12 10.40 6.01
C ASP A 255 12.21 9.19 6.20
N LEU A 256 11.64 9.00 7.41
CA LEU A 256 10.69 7.93 7.69
C LEU A 256 9.46 8.03 6.78
N TYR A 257 8.83 9.20 6.72
CA TYR A 257 7.63 9.39 5.91
C TYR A 257 7.93 9.36 4.41
N HIS A 258 9.13 9.77 3.99
CA HIS A 258 9.56 9.67 2.58
C HIS A 258 9.57 8.24 2.07
N LEU A 259 9.82 7.24 2.91
CA LEU A 259 9.79 5.82 2.53
C LEU A 259 8.42 5.38 1.96
N ARG A 260 7.33 6.03 2.37
CA ARG A 260 5.97 5.74 1.88
C ARG A 260 5.87 5.76 0.34
N TRP A 261 6.64 6.62 -0.33
CA TRP A 261 6.63 6.73 -1.79
C TRP A 261 7.06 5.45 -2.52
N ASN A 262 7.70 4.51 -1.81
CA ASN A 262 8.07 3.22 -2.38
C ASN A 262 6.83 2.39 -2.76
N GLU A 263 5.71 2.56 -2.07
CA GLU A 263 4.46 1.85 -2.37
C GLU A 263 3.85 2.28 -3.71
N GLU A 264 3.84 3.57 -4.03
CA GLU A 264 3.39 4.05 -5.35
C GLU A 264 4.21 3.41 -6.47
N THR A 265 5.51 3.26 -6.25
CA THR A 265 6.41 2.58 -7.18
C THR A 265 6.11 1.08 -7.26
N ALA A 266 5.76 0.44 -6.15
CA ALA A 266 5.38 -0.96 -6.11
C ALA A 266 4.07 -1.23 -6.88
N PHE A 267 3.04 -0.41 -6.70
CA PHE A 267 1.82 -0.48 -7.51
C PHE A 267 2.08 -0.28 -9.01
N TYR A 268 3.00 0.63 -9.36
CA TYR A 268 3.44 0.78 -10.75
C TYR A 268 4.03 -0.52 -11.29
N TYR A 269 4.91 -1.19 -10.55
CA TYR A 269 5.49 -2.47 -11.00
C TYR A 269 4.46 -3.60 -11.06
N LEU A 270 3.54 -3.70 -10.11
CA LEU A 270 2.44 -4.66 -10.16
C LEU A 270 1.62 -4.49 -11.45
N LYS A 271 1.23 -3.26 -11.76
CA LYS A 271 0.40 -2.96 -12.94
C LYS A 271 1.16 -3.20 -14.25
N TYR A 272 2.37 -2.66 -14.39
CA TYR A 272 3.05 -2.57 -15.69
C TYR A 272 4.15 -3.59 -15.92
N ALA A 273 4.75 -4.15 -14.88
CA ALA A 273 5.82 -5.13 -15.01
C ALA A 273 5.36 -6.56 -14.71
N VAL A 274 4.55 -6.74 -13.68
CA VAL A 274 3.91 -8.03 -13.39
C VAL A 274 2.73 -8.28 -14.33
N GLY A 275 1.98 -7.24 -14.70
CA GLY A 275 0.97 -7.29 -15.75
C GLY A 275 -0.47 -7.31 -15.23
N MET A 276 -0.75 -6.76 -14.06
CA MET A 276 -2.11 -6.66 -13.49
C MET A 276 -3.06 -5.72 -14.26
N LEU A 277 -2.64 -5.16 -15.38
CA LEU A 277 -3.53 -4.43 -16.29
C LEU A 277 -4.25 -5.33 -17.29
N TYR A 278 -3.80 -6.56 -17.44
CA TYR A 278 -4.28 -7.48 -18.46
C TYR A 278 -4.58 -8.83 -17.84
N PHE A 279 -5.84 -9.21 -17.80
CA PHE A 279 -6.28 -10.47 -17.25
C PHE A 279 -6.55 -11.50 -18.34
N HIS A 280 -6.28 -12.78 -18.04
CA HIS A 280 -6.47 -13.88 -18.97
C HIS A 280 -7.92 -14.36 -19.06
N CYS A 281 -8.74 -14.02 -18.07
CA CYS A 281 -10.12 -14.46 -17.96
C CYS A 281 -11.05 -13.29 -17.60
N LYS A 282 -12.35 -13.51 -17.79
CA LYS A 282 -13.40 -12.57 -17.39
C LYS A 282 -14.04 -12.94 -16.05
N LYS A 283 -13.93 -14.21 -15.63
CA LYS A 283 -14.54 -14.68 -14.38
C LYS A 283 -13.91 -13.99 -13.18
N ARG A 284 -14.71 -13.31 -12.36
CA ARG A 284 -14.23 -12.46 -11.25
C ARG A 284 -13.37 -13.20 -10.25
N GLN A 285 -13.76 -14.40 -9.86
CA GLN A 285 -12.96 -15.27 -8.99
C GLN A 285 -11.55 -15.52 -9.55
N HIS A 286 -11.44 -15.80 -10.85
CA HIS A 286 -10.13 -16.03 -11.48
C HIS A 286 -9.30 -14.75 -11.57
N ILE A 287 -9.94 -13.60 -11.76
CA ILE A 287 -9.24 -12.30 -11.72
C ILE A 287 -8.69 -12.03 -10.32
N GLN A 288 -9.46 -12.28 -9.27
CA GLN A 288 -8.98 -12.15 -7.89
C GLN A 288 -7.80 -13.09 -7.59
N GLN A 289 -7.86 -14.34 -8.09
CA GLN A 289 -6.72 -15.26 -8.03
C GLN A 289 -5.49 -14.68 -8.72
N GLU A 290 -5.64 -14.11 -9.93
CA GLU A 290 -4.53 -13.49 -10.67
C GLU A 290 -3.94 -12.28 -9.94
N ILE A 291 -4.77 -11.46 -9.29
CA ILE A 291 -4.31 -10.31 -8.48
C ILE A 291 -3.46 -10.80 -7.30
N TYR A 292 -3.98 -11.72 -6.48
CA TYR A 292 -3.24 -12.20 -5.31
C TYR A 292 -2.00 -13.03 -5.69
N ALA A 293 -2.07 -13.82 -6.76
CA ALA A 293 -0.90 -14.53 -7.28
C ALA A 293 0.18 -13.57 -7.82
N SER A 294 -0.23 -12.44 -8.41
CA SER A 294 0.69 -11.39 -8.85
C SER A 294 1.41 -10.71 -7.69
N ILE A 295 0.72 -10.48 -6.57
CA ILE A 295 1.31 -9.96 -5.34
C ILE A 295 2.33 -10.96 -4.77
N LEU A 296 1.97 -12.23 -4.67
CA LEU A 296 2.87 -13.30 -4.21
C LEU A 296 4.12 -13.38 -5.09
N PHE A 297 3.96 -13.37 -6.41
CA PHE A 297 5.08 -13.37 -7.36
C PHE A 297 5.97 -12.13 -7.19
N TYR A 298 5.37 -10.95 -7.04
CA TYR A 298 6.09 -9.70 -6.80
C TYR A 298 6.95 -9.77 -5.54
N ASN A 299 6.38 -10.25 -4.42
CA ASN A 299 7.08 -10.40 -3.15
C ASN A 299 8.28 -11.34 -3.28
N TYR A 300 8.06 -12.52 -3.84
CA TYR A 300 9.13 -13.48 -4.06
C TYR A 300 10.25 -12.89 -4.93
N ALA A 301 9.88 -12.24 -6.02
CA ALA A 301 10.84 -11.64 -6.93
C ALA A 301 11.65 -10.51 -6.28
N ASN A 302 11.02 -9.65 -5.47
CA ASN A 302 11.74 -8.59 -4.77
C ASN A 302 12.71 -9.12 -3.73
N LEU A 303 12.38 -10.19 -3.02
CA LEU A 303 13.33 -10.81 -2.08
C LEU A 303 14.58 -11.37 -2.80
N ILE A 304 14.41 -11.96 -3.98
CA ILE A 304 15.56 -12.35 -4.83
C ILE A 304 16.37 -11.12 -5.23
N ILE A 305 15.71 -10.05 -5.69
CA ILE A 305 16.36 -8.80 -6.09
C ILE A 305 17.14 -8.19 -4.92
N GLN A 306 16.55 -8.12 -3.73
CA GLN A 306 17.21 -7.58 -2.53
C GLN A 306 18.39 -8.45 -2.11
N ASN A 307 18.27 -9.77 -2.15
CA ASN A 307 19.39 -10.68 -1.85
C ASN A 307 20.56 -10.49 -2.84
N ILE A 308 20.27 -10.37 -4.13
CA ILE A 308 21.30 -10.09 -5.14
C ILE A 308 21.91 -8.70 -4.90
N LYS A 309 21.11 -7.68 -4.59
CA LYS A 309 21.56 -6.31 -4.31
C LYS A 309 22.52 -6.27 -3.11
N LYS A 310 22.20 -6.97 -2.01
CA LYS A 310 23.05 -7.07 -0.82
C LYS A 310 24.43 -7.68 -1.14
N LYS A 311 24.50 -8.56 -2.15
CA LYS A 311 25.75 -9.23 -2.59
C LYS A 311 26.48 -8.52 -3.73
N MET A 312 25.98 -7.34 -4.17
CA MET A 312 26.64 -6.56 -5.20
C MET A 312 27.61 -5.55 -4.60
N GLU A 313 28.83 -5.53 -5.12
CA GLU A 313 29.78 -4.46 -4.85
C GLU A 313 29.31 -3.17 -5.55
N ILE A 314 29.03 -2.12 -4.78
CA ILE A 314 28.67 -0.82 -5.31
C ILE A 314 29.95 -0.11 -5.73
N LYS A 315 30.23 -0.06 -7.05
CA LYS A 315 31.33 0.76 -7.57
C LYS A 315 31.01 2.22 -7.35
N LYS A 316 31.90 2.97 -6.71
CA LYS A 316 31.81 4.44 -6.60
C LYS A 316 31.98 5.06 -8.00
N THR A 317 30.87 5.49 -8.60
CA THR A 317 30.85 6.17 -9.90
C THR A 317 30.11 7.49 -9.76
N LYS A 318 30.12 8.31 -10.81
CA LYS A 318 29.40 9.60 -10.88
C LYS A 318 27.87 9.43 -10.64
N TYR A 319 27.32 8.25 -10.92
CA TYR A 319 25.90 7.91 -10.76
C TYR A 319 25.72 6.77 -9.79
N ILE A 320 24.61 6.77 -9.05
CA ILE A 320 24.16 5.62 -8.26
C ILE A 320 23.41 4.70 -9.22
N TYR A 321 23.81 3.44 -9.30
CA TYR A 321 23.16 2.46 -10.15
C TYR A 321 22.25 1.55 -9.31
N ASN A 322 20.99 1.45 -9.71
CA ASN A 322 20.02 0.56 -9.12
C ASN A 322 19.67 -0.58 -10.08
N ILE A 323 19.30 -1.74 -9.55
CA ILE A 323 18.79 -2.85 -10.35
C ILE A 323 17.55 -2.40 -11.12
N ASN A 324 17.49 -2.71 -12.41
CA ASN A 324 16.29 -2.50 -13.22
C ASN A 324 15.23 -3.53 -12.84
N VAL A 325 14.30 -3.13 -11.96
CA VAL A 325 13.28 -4.02 -11.40
C VAL A 325 12.41 -4.66 -12.49
N ARG A 326 12.04 -3.93 -13.53
CA ARG A 326 11.24 -4.47 -14.65
C ARG A 326 11.99 -5.62 -15.36
N SER A 327 13.26 -5.39 -15.69
CA SER A 327 14.10 -6.42 -16.30
C SER A 327 14.31 -7.62 -15.36
N ALA A 328 14.51 -7.36 -14.07
CA ALA A 328 14.67 -8.41 -13.07
C ALA A 328 13.40 -9.27 -12.95
N LEU A 329 12.21 -8.66 -12.86
CA LEU A 329 10.93 -9.39 -12.82
C LEU A 329 10.73 -10.29 -14.05
N THR A 330 11.10 -9.80 -15.25
CA THR A 330 11.04 -10.61 -16.47
C THR A 330 12.00 -11.81 -16.41
N ASN A 331 13.24 -11.60 -15.99
CA ASN A 331 14.21 -12.69 -15.87
C ASN A 331 13.82 -13.70 -14.79
N ILE A 332 13.25 -13.27 -13.67
CA ILE A 332 12.75 -14.16 -12.62
C ILE A 332 11.57 -15.00 -13.15
N ARG A 333 10.65 -14.40 -13.92
CA ARG A 333 9.57 -15.15 -14.57
C ARG A 333 10.10 -16.23 -15.51
N ASN A 334 11.11 -15.90 -16.33
CA ASN A 334 11.74 -16.86 -17.24
C ASN A 334 12.47 -17.98 -16.47
N TYR A 335 13.05 -17.67 -15.32
CA TYR A 335 13.65 -18.68 -14.44
C TYR A 335 12.59 -19.65 -13.91
N PHE A 336 11.44 -19.15 -13.44
CA PHE A 336 10.33 -20.01 -13.00
C PHE A 336 9.74 -20.88 -14.11
N ARG A 337 9.82 -20.43 -15.36
CA ARG A 337 9.40 -21.22 -16.52
C ARG A 337 10.49 -22.18 -17.01
N ASN A 338 11.55 -22.37 -16.25
CA ASN A 338 12.73 -23.18 -16.62
C ASN A 338 13.39 -22.77 -17.96
N GLN A 339 13.14 -21.53 -18.44
CA GLN A 339 13.71 -21.02 -19.69
C GLN A 339 15.16 -20.53 -19.52
N ILE A 340 15.57 -20.21 -18.32
CA ILE A 340 16.96 -19.81 -17.99
C ILE A 340 17.43 -20.47 -16.69
N LYS A 341 18.76 -20.71 -16.60
CA LYS A 341 19.40 -21.22 -15.38
C LYS A 341 19.64 -20.08 -14.36
N GLU A 342 19.78 -20.43 -13.08
CA GLU A 342 20.04 -19.49 -11.99
C GLU A 342 21.26 -18.60 -12.26
N SER A 343 22.35 -19.16 -12.77
CA SER A 343 23.56 -18.40 -13.10
C SER A 343 23.31 -17.30 -14.15
N ILE A 344 22.42 -17.57 -15.12
CA ILE A 344 22.01 -16.59 -16.13
C ILE A 344 21.11 -15.53 -15.50
N LEU A 345 20.17 -15.93 -14.63
CA LEU A 345 19.32 -15.02 -13.87
C LEU A 345 20.14 -14.00 -13.09
N ILE A 346 21.07 -14.48 -12.25
CA ILE A 346 21.91 -13.62 -11.41
C ILE A 346 22.78 -12.69 -12.28
N ARG A 347 23.38 -13.21 -13.35
CA ARG A 347 24.18 -12.42 -14.30
C ARG A 347 23.34 -11.30 -14.93
N ASN A 348 22.13 -11.60 -15.40
CA ASN A 348 21.27 -10.64 -16.06
C ASN A 348 20.79 -9.54 -15.09
N ILE A 349 20.41 -9.91 -13.87
CA ILE A 349 20.00 -8.92 -12.85
C ILE A 349 21.16 -7.97 -12.51
N LYS A 350 22.38 -8.50 -12.36
CA LYS A 350 23.58 -7.69 -12.08
C LYS A 350 24.00 -6.81 -13.27
N LYS A 351 23.71 -7.22 -14.49
CA LYS A 351 24.10 -6.50 -15.72
C LYS A 351 23.17 -5.34 -16.04
N TYR A 352 21.86 -5.53 -15.88
CA TYR A 352 20.87 -4.53 -16.27
C TYR A 352 20.57 -3.58 -15.11
N LEU A 353 21.33 -2.48 -15.07
CA LEU A 353 21.22 -1.45 -14.05
C LEU A 353 20.63 -0.17 -14.65
N THR A 354 19.93 0.59 -13.82
CA THR A 354 19.38 1.90 -14.15
C THR A 354 20.14 2.97 -13.37
N PRO A 355 20.73 3.99 -14.03
CA PRO A 355 21.38 5.08 -13.32
C PRO A 355 20.36 5.96 -12.62
N SER A 356 20.57 6.23 -11.34
CA SER A 356 19.87 7.26 -10.59
C SER A 356 20.71 8.53 -10.59
N ARG A 357 20.09 9.64 -10.96
CA ARG A 357 20.72 10.98 -10.88
C ARG A 357 20.23 11.63 -9.59
N PRO A 358 21.06 11.81 -8.56
CA PRO A 358 20.71 12.67 -7.45
C PRO A 358 20.38 14.05 -8.02
N ASP A 359 19.48 14.78 -7.40
CA ASP A 359 19.08 16.15 -7.74
C ASP A 359 18.20 16.33 -9.00
N ARG A 360 17.75 15.28 -9.66
CA ARG A 360 16.80 15.41 -10.76
C ARG A 360 15.37 15.50 -10.24
N ASN A 361 14.91 16.71 -9.97
CA ASN A 361 13.49 16.99 -9.72
C ASN A 361 12.76 17.10 -11.08
N VAL A 362 11.94 16.11 -11.40
CA VAL A 362 11.02 16.17 -12.55
C VAL A 362 9.64 16.53 -12.02
N GLN A 363 9.10 17.66 -12.46
CA GLN A 363 7.70 17.97 -12.17
C GLN A 363 6.80 16.85 -12.69
N ARG A 364 6.00 16.28 -11.79
CA ARG A 364 5.07 15.18 -12.10
C ARG A 364 3.95 15.74 -12.98
N SER A 365 3.91 15.37 -14.25
CA SER A 365 2.70 15.58 -15.05
C SER A 365 1.68 14.51 -14.65
N ILE A 366 0.65 14.91 -13.91
CA ILE A 366 -0.48 14.03 -13.56
C ILE A 366 -1.30 13.86 -14.84
N LYS A 367 -0.94 12.89 -15.68
CA LYS A 367 -1.83 12.43 -16.73
C LYS A 367 -2.80 11.44 -16.09
N ARG A 368 -4.07 11.82 -15.94
CA ARG A 368 -5.13 10.89 -15.62
C ARG A 368 -5.12 9.79 -16.69
N GLN A 369 -4.84 8.55 -16.27
CA GLN A 369 -4.92 7.42 -17.19
C GLN A 369 -6.38 7.24 -17.59
N SER A 370 -6.62 7.20 -18.89
CA SER A 370 -7.92 6.79 -19.42
C SER A 370 -8.20 5.35 -18.98
N PRO A 371 -9.38 5.04 -18.44
CA PRO A 371 -9.76 3.67 -18.09
C PRO A 371 -9.94 2.75 -19.30
N ARG A 372 -9.79 3.26 -20.53
CA ARG A 372 -9.89 2.56 -21.80
C ARG A 372 -8.68 1.71 -22.18
N ALA A 373 -7.82 1.30 -21.25
CA ALA A 373 -6.81 0.31 -21.57
C ALA A 373 -7.48 -1.00 -22.01
N LEU A 374 -7.15 -1.48 -23.20
CA LEU A 374 -7.56 -2.80 -23.68
C LEU A 374 -7.08 -3.84 -22.65
N ASN A 375 -8.02 -4.43 -21.93
CA ASN A 375 -7.74 -5.31 -20.79
C ASN A 375 -7.54 -6.79 -21.23
N ASN A 376 -7.35 -7.04 -22.53
CA ASN A 376 -7.04 -8.35 -23.02
C ASN A 376 -5.55 -8.45 -23.38
N ARG A 377 -4.84 -9.38 -22.75
CA ARG A 377 -3.56 -9.82 -23.30
C ARG A 377 -3.83 -10.44 -24.66
N THR A 378 -3.35 -9.81 -25.69
CA THR A 378 -3.09 -10.51 -26.94
C THR A 378 -1.92 -11.44 -26.67
N SER A 379 -2.14 -12.73 -26.90
CA SER A 379 -1.16 -13.82 -26.80
C SER A 379 0.13 -13.51 -27.52
#